data_d05aea4bf4d2b9b083af2a4b5d425e0d
#
_entry.id   d05aea4bf4d2b9b083af2a4b5d425e0d
#
_cell.length_a   1.000
_cell.length_b   1.000
_cell.length_c   1.000
_cell.angle_alpha   90.00
_cell.angle_beta   90.00
_cell.angle_gamma   90.00
#
_symmetry.space_group_name_H-M   'P 1'
#
loop_
_entity.id
_entity.type
_entity.pdbx_description
1 polymer ?
#
loop_
_entity_poly.entity_id
_entity_poly.type
_entity_poly.pdbx_seq_one_letter_code
_entity_poly.pdbx_strand_id
1 'polypeptide(L)'
;EVELSSLPAHLQPFFDFVSRGARERPEPTPRPGFLEQLGGWIQELNRQLADFCFLASDLTWASLSAIFRPRGIRRGALVEQATAVGSSALPIVGLILFLIGAVSSLQAAAQLRKFGADVLVAELLAIGITRELGPLMTAILVAGRSGSSISAEIATMKFTEEIDALQTMALDPLRFVAVPKMWAMILCLPMLTIMADFVGILGGVFIGVVFMKIPPVAFFDQVLSALFLKDIATDRKSVV
;
A
#
# COMPACT_ATOMS: atom_id res chain seq x y z
N GLU A 1 37.14 24.17 -34.18
CA GLU A 1 36.83 24.56 -35.58
C GLU A 1 37.09 23.31 -36.43
N VAL A 2 36.02 22.59 -36.76
CA VAL A 2 36.07 21.48 -37.73
C VAL A 2 35.98 22.11 -39.11
N GLU A 3 37.02 21.87 -39.94
CA GLU A 3 37.06 22.35 -41.31
C GLU A 3 35.85 21.82 -42.10
N LEU A 4 34.89 22.70 -42.34
CA LEU A 4 33.63 22.45 -43.06
C LEU A 4 33.84 22.29 -44.60
N SER A 5 35.10 22.34 -45.05
CA SER A 5 35.43 22.35 -46.48
C SER A 5 35.36 20.99 -47.19
N SER A 6 35.14 19.89 -46.45
CA SER A 6 35.16 18.54 -47.00
C SER A 6 33.81 17.83 -47.07
N LEU A 7 32.68 18.52 -46.80
CA LEU A 7 31.36 17.90 -46.88
C LEU A 7 30.85 17.80 -48.34
N PRO A 8 30.31 16.63 -48.75
CA PRO A 8 29.66 16.48 -50.02
C PRO A 8 28.51 17.48 -50.21
N ALA A 9 28.39 18.06 -51.40
CA ALA A 9 27.42 19.14 -51.71
C ALA A 9 25.95 18.82 -51.36
N HIS A 10 25.58 17.54 -51.35
CA HIS A 10 24.21 17.09 -51.02
C HIS A 10 23.92 17.13 -49.51
N LEU A 11 24.90 17.20 -48.62
CA LEU A 11 24.73 17.28 -47.17
C LEU A 11 24.79 18.73 -46.64
N GLN A 12 25.18 19.69 -47.46
CA GLN A 12 25.28 21.10 -47.04
C GLN A 12 23.94 21.67 -46.56
N PRO A 13 22.77 21.43 -47.25
CA PRO A 13 21.49 21.98 -46.78
C PRO A 13 21.05 21.41 -45.42
N PHE A 14 21.38 20.13 -45.18
CA PHE A 14 21.06 19.48 -43.87
C PHE A 14 21.94 20.04 -42.77
N PHE A 15 23.21 20.26 -43.03
CA PHE A 15 24.15 20.85 -42.07
C PHE A 15 23.81 22.30 -41.74
N ASP A 16 23.38 23.09 -42.73
CA ASP A 16 22.91 24.47 -42.55
C ASP A 16 21.64 24.50 -41.68
N PHE A 17 20.72 23.57 -41.89
CA PHE A 17 19.53 23.44 -41.04
C PHE A 17 19.87 23.12 -39.59
N VAL A 18 20.73 22.13 -39.37
CA VAL A 18 21.18 21.74 -38.02
C VAL A 18 22.00 22.85 -37.35
N SER A 19 22.87 23.53 -38.11
CA SER A 19 23.71 24.61 -37.58
C SER A 19 22.92 25.89 -37.26
N ARG A 20 21.82 26.16 -37.97
CA ARG A 20 20.87 27.25 -37.63
C ARG A 20 20.14 26.92 -36.33
N GLY A 21 19.65 25.70 -36.17
CA GLY A 21 19.03 25.25 -34.90
C GLY A 21 20.00 25.23 -33.72
N ALA A 22 21.30 24.95 -33.97
CA ALA A 22 22.32 24.96 -32.94
C ALA A 22 22.83 26.39 -32.58
N ARG A 23 22.64 27.36 -33.48
CA ARG A 23 22.97 28.78 -33.24
C ARG A 23 21.92 29.54 -32.46
N GLU A 24 20.67 29.10 -32.46
CA GLU A 24 19.65 29.55 -31.51
C GLU A 24 19.94 28.91 -30.16
N ARG A 25 21.03 29.35 -29.50
CA ARG A 25 21.17 29.08 -28.05
C ARG A 25 19.95 29.70 -27.41
N PRO A 26 19.09 28.93 -26.75
CA PRO A 26 18.02 29.51 -25.94
C PRO A 26 18.68 30.51 -24.99
N GLU A 27 18.24 31.75 -24.99
CA GLU A 27 18.68 32.74 -24.02
C GLU A 27 18.59 32.10 -22.64
N PRO A 28 19.62 32.24 -21.80
CA PRO A 28 19.60 31.68 -20.46
C PRO A 28 18.38 32.28 -19.76
N THR A 29 17.33 31.48 -19.60
CA THR A 29 16.14 31.88 -18.86
C THR A 29 16.59 32.38 -17.50
N PRO A 30 16.23 33.59 -17.09
CA PRO A 30 16.62 34.11 -15.78
C PRO A 30 16.21 33.08 -14.73
N ARG A 31 17.11 32.77 -13.78
CA ARG A 31 16.81 31.80 -12.73
C ARG A 31 15.56 32.27 -12.00
N PRO A 32 14.51 31.46 -11.92
CA PRO A 32 13.28 31.87 -11.30
C PRO A 32 13.54 32.31 -9.86
N GLY A 33 13.00 33.44 -9.45
CA GLY A 33 13.12 33.97 -8.11
C GLY A 33 12.59 32.97 -7.08
N PHE A 34 13.07 33.04 -5.83
CA PHE A 34 12.65 32.13 -4.76
C PHE A 34 11.11 32.07 -4.60
N LEU A 35 10.44 33.20 -4.72
CA LEU A 35 8.97 33.28 -4.67
C LEU A 35 8.30 32.61 -5.87
N GLU A 36 8.91 32.71 -7.04
CA GLU A 36 8.42 32.06 -8.27
C GLU A 36 8.61 30.55 -8.21
N GLN A 37 9.73 30.07 -7.67
CA GLN A 37 9.95 28.65 -7.42
C GLN A 37 8.95 28.09 -6.39
N LEU A 38 8.69 28.84 -5.31
CA LEU A 38 7.71 28.45 -4.30
C LEU A 38 6.29 28.41 -4.88
N GLY A 39 5.91 29.42 -5.67
CA GLY A 39 4.62 29.46 -6.38
C GLY A 39 4.46 28.31 -7.36
N GLY A 40 5.50 28.01 -8.14
CA GLY A 40 5.51 26.87 -9.07
C GLY A 40 5.36 25.53 -8.34
N TRP A 41 6.05 25.35 -7.22
CA TRP A 41 5.94 24.13 -6.39
C TRP A 41 4.55 23.96 -5.80
N ILE A 42 3.94 25.04 -5.26
CA ILE A 42 2.57 25.00 -4.74
C ILE A 42 1.56 24.70 -5.84
N GLN A 43 1.73 25.30 -7.02
CA GLN A 43 0.85 25.05 -8.16
C GLN A 43 0.95 23.61 -8.65
N GLU A 44 2.16 23.08 -8.73
CA GLU A 44 2.40 21.69 -9.11
C GLU A 44 1.81 20.72 -8.09
N LEU A 45 2.00 20.98 -6.79
CA LEU A 45 1.39 20.18 -5.71
C LEU A 45 -0.14 20.20 -5.78
N ASN A 46 -0.74 21.37 -6.02
CA ASN A 46 -2.19 21.49 -6.14
C ASN A 46 -2.73 20.74 -7.37
N ARG A 47 -1.99 20.78 -8.49
CA ARG A 47 -2.31 20.00 -9.68
C ARG A 47 -2.24 18.51 -9.43
N GLN A 48 -1.16 18.03 -8.80
CA GLN A 48 -1.01 16.60 -8.44
C GLN A 48 -2.11 16.13 -7.49
N LEU A 49 -2.49 16.96 -6.51
CA LEU A 49 -3.61 16.67 -5.62
C LEU A 49 -4.95 16.62 -6.37
N ALA A 50 -5.19 17.54 -7.29
CA ALA A 50 -6.39 17.52 -8.11
C ALA A 50 -6.45 16.28 -8.99
N ASP A 51 -5.36 15.94 -9.69
CA ASP A 51 -5.25 14.73 -10.52
C ASP A 51 -5.47 13.46 -9.69
N PHE A 52 -4.92 13.41 -8.48
CA PHE A 52 -5.16 12.31 -7.53
C PHE A 52 -6.64 12.22 -7.13
N CYS A 53 -7.28 13.34 -6.80
CA CYS A 53 -8.70 13.36 -6.42
C CYS A 53 -9.61 12.93 -7.59
N PHE A 54 -9.30 13.36 -8.82
CA PHE A 54 -10.02 12.92 -10.00
C PHE A 54 -9.85 11.41 -10.23
N LEU A 55 -8.62 10.89 -10.17
CA LEU A 55 -8.36 9.46 -10.30
C LEU A 55 -9.07 8.64 -9.21
N ALA A 56 -9.02 9.09 -7.96
CA ALA A 56 -9.71 8.45 -6.86
C ALA A 56 -11.24 8.45 -7.04
N SER A 57 -11.81 9.56 -7.52
CA SER A 57 -13.22 9.68 -7.84
C SER A 57 -13.64 8.73 -8.96
N ASP A 58 -12.86 8.69 -10.05
CA ASP A 58 -13.13 7.81 -11.18
C ASP A 58 -13.02 6.34 -10.79
N LEU A 59 -12.01 5.99 -9.99
CA LEU A 59 -11.82 4.63 -9.49
C LEU A 59 -12.94 4.20 -8.55
N THR A 60 -13.38 5.08 -7.64
CA THR A 60 -14.51 4.79 -6.74
C THR A 60 -15.82 4.68 -7.51
N TRP A 61 -16.07 5.56 -8.48
CA TRP A 61 -17.24 5.48 -9.35
C TRP A 61 -17.24 4.24 -10.23
N ALA A 62 -16.10 3.90 -10.86
CA ALA A 62 -15.93 2.69 -11.64
C ALA A 62 -16.15 1.43 -10.79
N SER A 63 -15.62 1.42 -9.56
CA SER A 63 -15.79 0.34 -8.60
C SER A 63 -17.25 0.18 -8.18
N LEU A 64 -17.93 1.27 -7.82
CA LEU A 64 -19.35 1.24 -7.42
C LEU A 64 -20.23 0.79 -8.59
N SER A 65 -19.95 1.29 -9.80
CA SER A 65 -20.67 0.88 -11.02
C SER A 65 -20.46 -0.60 -11.35
N ALA A 66 -19.31 -1.17 -10.99
CA ALA A 66 -19.00 -2.58 -11.21
C ALA A 66 -19.84 -3.51 -10.31
N ILE A 67 -20.25 -3.05 -9.11
CA ILE A 67 -21.19 -3.80 -8.25
C ILE A 67 -22.55 -3.93 -8.93
N PHE A 68 -23.06 -2.84 -9.53
CA PHE A 68 -24.38 -2.82 -10.16
C PHE A 68 -24.40 -3.44 -11.56
N ARG A 69 -23.25 -3.49 -12.25
CA ARG A 69 -23.12 -4.05 -13.61
C ARG A 69 -21.87 -4.93 -13.73
N PRO A 70 -21.91 -6.18 -13.25
CA PRO A 70 -20.73 -7.07 -13.21
C PRO A 70 -20.27 -7.59 -14.58
N ARG A 71 -20.83 -7.07 -15.70
CA ARG A 71 -20.58 -7.57 -17.07
C ARG A 71 -19.15 -7.35 -17.61
N GLY A 72 -18.20 -6.85 -16.81
CA GLY A 72 -16.80 -6.65 -17.24
C GLY A 72 -15.75 -7.31 -16.35
N ILE A 73 -16.13 -7.83 -15.19
CA ILE A 73 -15.16 -8.38 -14.23
C ILE A 73 -15.01 -9.88 -14.49
N ARG A 74 -13.84 -10.31 -14.95
CA ARG A 74 -13.47 -11.73 -15.01
C ARG A 74 -13.30 -12.25 -13.59
N ARG A 75 -14.25 -13.06 -13.11
CA ARG A 75 -14.20 -13.63 -11.74
C ARG A 75 -12.90 -14.38 -11.47
N GLY A 76 -12.30 -15.02 -12.48
CA GLY A 76 -10.98 -15.65 -12.37
C GLY A 76 -9.85 -14.66 -12.07
N ALA A 77 -9.87 -13.47 -12.67
CA ALA A 77 -8.85 -12.46 -12.44
C ALA A 77 -8.87 -11.90 -11.00
N LEU A 78 -10.04 -11.79 -10.36
CA LEU A 78 -10.16 -11.39 -8.95
C LEU A 78 -9.49 -12.39 -8.01
N VAL A 79 -9.79 -13.69 -8.20
CA VAL A 79 -9.21 -14.75 -7.37
C VAL A 79 -7.71 -14.85 -7.59
N GLU A 80 -7.26 -14.79 -8.83
CA GLU A 80 -5.84 -14.81 -9.19
C GLU A 80 -5.08 -13.62 -8.55
N GLN A 81 -5.61 -12.41 -8.67
CA GLN A 81 -5.02 -11.22 -8.05
C GLN A 81 -5.05 -11.29 -6.52
N ALA A 82 -6.14 -11.75 -5.91
CA ALA A 82 -6.23 -11.90 -4.47
C ALA A 82 -5.25 -12.96 -3.94
N THR A 83 -5.07 -14.08 -4.64
CA THR A 83 -4.08 -15.08 -4.26
C THR A 83 -2.66 -14.60 -4.46
N ALA A 84 -2.37 -13.88 -5.53
CA ALA A 84 -1.06 -13.31 -5.78
C ALA A 84 -0.66 -12.27 -4.70
N VAL A 85 -1.56 -11.35 -4.37
CA VAL A 85 -1.33 -10.33 -3.31
C VAL A 85 -1.24 -11.00 -1.94
N GLY A 86 -2.18 -11.89 -1.61
CA GLY A 86 -2.25 -12.54 -0.30
C GLY A 86 -1.06 -13.45 -0.03
N SER A 87 -0.75 -14.38 -0.93
CA SER A 87 0.34 -15.35 -0.75
C SER A 87 1.71 -14.67 -0.67
N SER A 88 1.91 -13.61 -1.42
CA SER A 88 3.17 -12.89 -1.42
C SER A 88 3.33 -11.98 -0.19
N ALA A 89 2.26 -11.43 0.38
CA ALA A 89 2.30 -10.56 1.54
C ALA A 89 2.33 -11.33 2.87
N LEU A 90 1.69 -12.50 2.93
CA LEU A 90 1.51 -13.30 4.15
C LEU A 90 2.81 -13.60 4.91
N PRO A 91 3.91 -14.07 4.30
CA PRO A 91 5.11 -14.40 5.07
C PRO A 91 5.79 -13.17 5.69
N ILE A 92 5.76 -12.03 4.99
CA ILE A 92 6.37 -10.80 5.47
C ILE A 92 5.51 -10.18 6.58
N VAL A 93 4.21 -10.06 6.35
CA VAL A 93 3.27 -9.54 7.35
C VAL A 93 3.30 -10.42 8.60
N GLY A 94 3.25 -11.75 8.44
CA GLY A 94 3.32 -12.68 9.54
C GLY A 94 4.60 -12.55 10.35
N LEU A 95 5.76 -12.49 9.69
CA LEU A 95 7.04 -12.32 10.39
C LEU A 95 7.10 -11.01 11.18
N ILE A 96 6.68 -9.90 10.57
CA ILE A 96 6.74 -8.59 11.23
C ILE A 96 5.76 -8.54 12.39
N LEU A 97 4.53 -9.02 12.22
CA LEU A 97 3.54 -9.05 13.31
C LEU A 97 3.97 -10.00 14.45
N PHE A 98 4.58 -11.14 14.12
CA PHE A 98 5.18 -12.02 15.13
C PHE A 98 6.22 -11.29 15.99
N LEU A 99 7.15 -10.57 15.34
CA LEU A 99 8.17 -9.80 16.05
C LEU A 99 7.57 -8.64 16.86
N ILE A 100 6.60 -7.92 16.31
CA ILE A 100 5.89 -6.86 17.03
C ILE A 100 5.18 -7.42 18.24
N GLY A 101 4.47 -8.55 18.13
CA GLY A 101 3.82 -9.21 19.24
C GLY A 101 4.81 -9.67 20.32
N ALA A 102 5.94 -10.24 19.90
CA ALA A 102 7.00 -10.65 20.80
C ALA A 102 7.61 -9.46 21.57
N VAL A 103 7.95 -8.37 20.87
CA VAL A 103 8.53 -7.16 21.47
C VAL A 103 7.51 -6.47 22.39
N SER A 104 6.26 -6.34 21.96
CA SER A 104 5.18 -5.73 22.76
C SER A 104 4.93 -6.50 24.05
N SER A 105 4.91 -7.84 23.99
CA SER A 105 4.80 -8.70 25.16
C SER A 105 5.96 -8.50 26.12
N LEU A 106 7.20 -8.42 25.60
CA LEU A 106 8.39 -8.19 26.43
C LEU A 106 8.36 -6.82 27.11
N GLN A 107 7.95 -5.78 26.40
CA GLN A 107 7.81 -4.42 26.94
C GLN A 107 6.71 -4.35 27.99
N ALA A 108 5.53 -4.92 27.71
CA ALA A 108 4.43 -4.99 28.68
C ALA A 108 4.86 -5.73 29.94
N ALA A 109 5.54 -6.88 29.80
CA ALA A 109 6.08 -7.65 30.90
C ALA A 109 7.06 -6.83 31.75
N ALA A 110 7.98 -6.10 31.11
CA ALA A 110 8.96 -5.28 31.84
C ALA A 110 8.33 -4.16 32.69
N GLN A 111 7.18 -3.65 32.26
CA GLN A 111 6.44 -2.60 32.96
C GLN A 111 5.54 -3.20 34.06
N LEU A 112 4.74 -4.20 33.73
CA LEU A 112 3.73 -4.75 34.66
C LEU A 112 4.31 -5.56 35.77
N ARG A 113 5.48 -6.21 35.62
CA ARG A 113 6.22 -6.88 36.69
C ARG A 113 6.54 -5.97 37.85
N LYS A 114 6.78 -4.69 37.60
CA LYS A 114 7.05 -3.73 38.69
C LYS A 114 5.84 -3.52 39.61
N PHE A 115 4.65 -3.83 39.12
CA PHE A 115 3.38 -3.68 39.83
C PHE A 115 2.77 -5.04 40.25
N GLY A 116 3.47 -6.16 39.99
CA GLY A 116 2.96 -7.50 40.31
C GLY A 116 1.75 -7.92 39.46
N ALA A 117 1.55 -7.29 38.30
CA ALA A 117 0.38 -7.44 37.44
C ALA A 117 0.68 -8.26 36.18
N ASP A 118 1.47 -9.31 36.28
CA ASP A 118 1.93 -10.16 35.16
C ASP A 118 0.77 -10.74 34.34
N VAL A 119 -0.38 -10.94 34.99
CA VAL A 119 -1.60 -11.48 34.37
C VAL A 119 -2.20 -10.56 33.32
N LEU A 120 -2.08 -9.24 33.48
CA LEU A 120 -2.62 -8.25 32.55
C LEU A 120 -1.81 -8.12 31.24
N VAL A 121 -0.62 -8.70 31.17
CA VAL A 121 0.21 -8.66 29.96
C VAL A 121 -0.51 -9.29 28.77
N ALA A 122 -1.15 -10.45 28.97
CA ALA A 122 -1.85 -11.17 27.93
C ALA A 122 -3.07 -10.38 27.40
N GLU A 123 -3.81 -9.75 28.33
CA GLU A 123 -4.98 -8.94 27.99
C GLU A 123 -4.60 -7.69 27.18
N LEU A 124 -3.62 -6.91 27.65
CA LEU A 124 -3.15 -5.72 26.97
C LEU A 124 -2.55 -6.03 25.60
N LEU A 125 -1.81 -7.15 25.51
CA LEU A 125 -1.25 -7.61 24.25
C LEU A 125 -2.35 -7.95 23.25
N ALA A 126 -3.34 -8.76 23.66
CA ALA A 126 -4.44 -9.17 22.79
C ALA A 126 -5.20 -7.95 22.26
N ILE A 127 -5.58 -7.03 23.14
CA ILE A 127 -6.29 -5.80 22.76
C ILE A 127 -5.43 -4.90 21.86
N GLY A 128 -4.17 -4.70 22.21
CA GLY A 128 -3.27 -3.84 21.45
C GLY A 128 -2.98 -4.37 20.05
N ILE A 129 -2.79 -5.69 19.89
CA ILE A 129 -2.56 -6.29 18.58
C ILE A 129 -3.84 -6.25 17.76
N THR A 130 -4.93 -6.81 18.24
CA THR A 130 -6.13 -6.97 17.42
C THR A 130 -6.83 -5.66 17.08
N ARG A 131 -6.71 -4.65 17.93
CA ARG A 131 -7.45 -3.39 17.75
C ARG A 131 -6.65 -2.30 17.04
N GLU A 132 -5.35 -2.25 17.25
CA GLU A 132 -4.51 -1.15 16.78
C GLU A 132 -3.36 -1.62 15.89
N LEU A 133 -2.45 -2.41 16.46
CA LEU A 133 -1.19 -2.75 15.78
C LEU A 133 -1.38 -3.67 14.57
N GLY A 134 -2.24 -4.67 14.67
CA GLY A 134 -2.47 -5.62 13.60
C GLY A 134 -3.04 -4.96 12.34
N PRO A 135 -4.21 -4.31 12.42
CA PRO A 135 -4.81 -3.64 11.26
C PRO A 135 -3.90 -2.55 10.68
N LEU A 136 -3.30 -1.71 11.55
CA LEU A 136 -2.44 -0.61 11.12
C LEU A 136 -1.19 -1.11 10.39
N MET A 137 -0.47 -2.06 11.00
CA MET A 137 0.77 -2.59 10.41
C MET A 137 0.48 -3.39 9.14
N THR A 138 -0.59 -4.19 9.14
CA THR A 138 -1.00 -4.91 7.92
C THR A 138 -1.32 -3.94 6.79
N ALA A 139 -2.05 -2.87 7.06
CA ALA A 139 -2.38 -1.86 6.06
C ALA A 139 -1.12 -1.18 5.50
N ILE A 140 -0.19 -0.77 6.38
CA ILE A 140 1.07 -0.12 5.96
C ILE A 140 1.92 -1.07 5.12
N LEU A 141 2.10 -2.31 5.55
CA LEU A 141 2.92 -3.30 4.86
C LEU A 141 2.34 -3.68 3.49
N VAL A 142 1.03 -3.87 3.43
CA VAL A 142 0.34 -4.18 2.16
C VAL A 142 0.34 -2.96 1.24
N ALA A 143 0.08 -1.76 1.74
CA ALA A 143 0.13 -0.54 0.94
C ALA A 143 1.54 -0.31 0.35
N GLY A 144 2.60 -0.48 1.14
CA GLY A 144 3.97 -0.31 0.68
C GLY A 144 4.38 -1.35 -0.36
N ARG A 145 4.14 -2.63 -0.07
CA ARG A 145 4.59 -3.73 -0.95
C ARG A 145 3.67 -3.95 -2.14
N SER A 146 2.38 -4.14 -1.89
CA SER A 146 1.43 -4.44 -2.98
C SER A 146 1.16 -3.21 -3.82
N GLY A 147 1.16 -2.01 -3.21
CA GLY A 147 1.04 -0.74 -3.94
C GLY A 147 2.20 -0.54 -4.91
N SER A 148 3.44 -0.75 -4.47
CA SER A 148 4.62 -0.66 -5.35
C SER A 148 4.62 -1.70 -6.46
N SER A 149 4.22 -2.95 -6.17
CA SER A 149 4.10 -4.01 -7.17
C SER A 149 3.04 -3.71 -8.22
N ILE A 150 1.87 -3.23 -7.82
CA ILE A 150 0.79 -2.84 -8.73
C ILE A 150 1.23 -1.65 -9.60
N SER A 151 1.90 -0.67 -9.01
CA SER A 151 2.41 0.49 -9.75
C SER A 151 3.45 0.07 -10.79
N ALA A 152 4.38 -0.82 -10.44
CA ALA A 152 5.37 -1.36 -11.37
C ALA A 152 4.73 -2.15 -12.51
N GLU A 153 3.70 -2.95 -12.22
CA GLU A 153 2.96 -3.70 -13.23
C GLU A 153 2.24 -2.78 -14.22
N ILE A 154 1.54 -1.74 -13.70
CA ILE A 154 0.86 -0.75 -14.56
C ILE A 154 1.89 0.03 -15.39
N ALA A 155 3.03 0.40 -14.83
CA ALA A 155 4.11 1.05 -15.56
C ALA A 155 4.66 0.16 -16.68
N THR A 156 4.84 -1.14 -16.42
CA THR A 156 5.25 -2.11 -17.44
C THR A 156 4.22 -2.22 -18.54
N MET A 157 2.92 -2.36 -18.21
CA MET A 157 1.84 -2.40 -19.20
C MET A 157 1.77 -1.12 -20.05
N LYS A 158 2.13 0.03 -19.47
CA LYS A 158 2.22 1.29 -20.24
C LYS A 158 3.43 1.30 -21.16
N PHE A 159 4.58 0.79 -20.69
CA PHE A 159 5.80 0.71 -21.48
C PHE A 159 5.70 -0.29 -22.65
N THR A 160 4.99 -1.41 -22.44
CA THR A 160 4.73 -2.43 -23.48
C THR A 160 3.54 -2.07 -24.39
N GLU A 161 2.99 -0.86 -24.27
CA GLU A 161 1.84 -0.37 -25.06
C GLU A 161 0.56 -1.22 -24.88
N GLU A 162 0.48 -2.09 -23.86
CA GLU A 162 -0.71 -2.90 -23.60
C GLU A 162 -1.92 -2.04 -23.22
N ILE A 163 -1.70 -0.94 -22.50
CA ILE A 163 -2.75 0.02 -22.13
C ILE A 163 -3.30 0.70 -23.41
N ASP A 164 -2.42 1.06 -24.34
CA ASP A 164 -2.81 1.69 -25.58
C ASP A 164 -3.54 0.70 -26.50
N ALA A 165 -3.14 -0.58 -26.47
CA ALA A 165 -3.88 -1.66 -27.14
C ALA A 165 -5.30 -1.84 -26.56
N LEU A 166 -5.50 -1.75 -25.25
CA LEU A 166 -6.83 -1.78 -24.64
C LEU A 166 -7.69 -0.60 -25.10
N GLN A 167 -7.12 0.58 -25.19
CA GLN A 167 -7.82 1.77 -25.66
C GLN A 167 -8.23 1.66 -27.14
N THR A 168 -7.39 1.08 -28.00
CA THR A 168 -7.75 0.83 -29.42
C THR A 168 -8.88 -0.17 -29.58
N MET A 169 -9.03 -1.10 -28.62
CA MET A 169 -10.16 -2.03 -28.53
C MET A 169 -11.42 -1.42 -27.90
N ALA A 170 -11.43 -0.09 -27.62
CA ALA A 170 -12.51 0.62 -26.95
C ALA A 170 -12.80 0.07 -25.52
N LEU A 171 -11.79 -0.54 -24.86
CA LEU A 171 -11.86 -0.97 -23.48
C LEU A 171 -11.29 0.12 -22.57
N ASP A 172 -12.00 0.42 -21.50
CA ASP A 172 -11.54 1.35 -20.47
C ASP A 172 -10.45 0.68 -19.60
N PRO A 173 -9.17 1.12 -19.69
CA PRO A 173 -8.07 0.51 -18.94
C PRO A 173 -8.30 0.57 -17.42
N LEU A 174 -8.94 1.64 -16.93
CA LEU A 174 -9.24 1.80 -15.51
C LEU A 174 -10.14 0.68 -14.99
N ARG A 175 -11.21 0.40 -15.75
CA ARG A 175 -12.16 -0.67 -15.38
C ARG A 175 -11.60 -2.07 -15.57
N PHE A 176 -10.74 -2.25 -16.58
CA PHE A 176 -10.22 -3.56 -16.91
C PHE A 176 -9.03 -3.98 -16.01
N VAL A 177 -8.15 -3.04 -15.68
CA VAL A 177 -6.91 -3.30 -14.93
C VAL A 177 -7.02 -2.88 -13.46
N ALA A 178 -7.43 -1.64 -13.18
CA ALA A 178 -7.36 -1.09 -11.83
C ALA A 178 -8.48 -1.59 -10.90
N VAL A 179 -9.72 -1.65 -11.39
CA VAL A 179 -10.88 -2.07 -10.58
C VAL A 179 -10.75 -3.49 -10.03
N PRO A 180 -10.37 -4.53 -10.81
CA PRO A 180 -10.18 -5.87 -10.27
C PRO A 180 -9.10 -5.95 -9.19
N LYS A 181 -8.00 -5.22 -9.35
CA LYS A 181 -6.91 -5.16 -8.36
C LYS A 181 -7.37 -4.50 -7.06
N MET A 182 -8.12 -3.42 -7.15
CA MET A 182 -8.68 -2.74 -5.99
C MET A 182 -9.64 -3.67 -5.20
N TRP A 183 -10.52 -4.38 -5.88
CA TRP A 183 -11.43 -5.34 -5.25
C TRP A 183 -10.68 -6.52 -4.62
N ALA A 184 -9.64 -7.02 -5.29
CA ALA A 184 -8.78 -8.05 -4.74
C ALA A 184 -8.12 -7.60 -3.43
N MET A 185 -7.63 -6.36 -3.37
CA MET A 185 -7.05 -5.79 -2.14
C MET A 185 -8.09 -5.63 -1.02
N ILE A 186 -9.28 -5.10 -1.33
CA ILE A 186 -10.37 -4.93 -0.35
C ILE A 186 -10.77 -6.27 0.28
N LEU A 187 -10.80 -7.35 -0.50
CA LEU A 187 -11.12 -8.69 0.00
C LEU A 187 -9.95 -9.33 0.76
N CYS A 188 -8.72 -9.12 0.29
CA CYS A 188 -7.52 -9.73 0.85
C CYS A 188 -7.11 -9.09 2.19
N LEU A 189 -7.25 -7.76 2.33
CA LEU A 189 -6.83 -7.03 3.52
C LEU A 189 -7.46 -7.55 4.83
N PRO A 190 -8.79 -7.72 4.96
CA PRO A 190 -9.38 -8.22 6.19
C PRO A 190 -8.91 -9.63 6.54
N MET A 191 -8.81 -10.50 5.54
CA MET A 191 -8.35 -11.88 5.76
C MET A 191 -6.88 -11.90 6.21
N LEU A 192 -6.05 -11.05 5.60
CA LEU A 192 -4.64 -10.92 5.97
C LEU A 192 -4.49 -10.33 7.37
N THR A 193 -5.33 -9.38 7.77
CA THR A 193 -5.33 -8.78 9.11
C THR A 193 -5.66 -9.83 10.17
N ILE A 194 -6.70 -10.66 9.96
CA ILE A 194 -7.04 -11.75 10.91
C ILE A 194 -5.87 -12.72 11.07
N MET A 195 -5.23 -13.11 9.97
CA MET A 195 -4.05 -13.98 10.03
C MET A 195 -2.86 -13.29 10.73
N ALA A 196 -2.66 -12.01 10.47
CA ALA A 196 -1.62 -11.20 11.09
C ALA A 196 -1.82 -11.05 12.61
N ASP A 197 -3.05 -10.81 13.05
CA ASP A 197 -3.42 -10.72 14.46
C ASP A 197 -3.15 -12.05 15.17
N PHE A 198 -3.55 -13.16 14.56
CA PHE A 198 -3.29 -14.49 15.10
C PHE A 198 -1.79 -14.75 15.25
N VAL A 199 -0.99 -14.45 14.23
CA VAL A 199 0.48 -14.62 14.27
C VAL A 199 1.13 -13.66 15.28
N GLY A 200 0.63 -12.42 15.38
CA GLY A 200 1.09 -11.45 16.36
C GLY A 200 0.84 -11.91 17.82
N ILE A 201 -0.34 -12.45 18.10
CA ILE A 201 -0.66 -13.04 19.40
C ILE A 201 0.25 -14.24 19.68
N LEU A 202 0.50 -15.12 18.68
CA LEU A 202 1.46 -16.23 18.86
C LEU A 202 2.87 -15.73 19.20
N GLY A 203 3.33 -14.64 18.61
CA GLY A 203 4.60 -14.01 18.98
C GLY A 203 4.62 -13.56 20.44
N GLY A 204 3.53 -12.97 20.91
CA GLY A 204 3.38 -12.58 22.32
C GLY A 204 3.31 -13.76 23.28
N VAL A 205 2.55 -14.80 22.92
CA VAL A 205 2.50 -16.06 23.67
C VAL A 205 3.89 -16.70 23.79
N PHE A 206 4.63 -16.73 22.70
CA PHE A 206 5.99 -17.29 22.68
C PHE A 206 6.88 -16.63 23.74
N ILE A 207 6.88 -15.30 23.82
CA ILE A 207 7.64 -14.57 24.83
C ILE A 207 7.04 -14.77 26.24
N GLY A 208 5.72 -14.76 26.38
CA GLY A 208 5.03 -14.99 27.66
C GLY A 208 5.40 -16.35 28.27
N VAL A 209 5.48 -17.39 27.47
CA VAL A 209 5.86 -18.73 27.91
C VAL A 209 7.37 -18.84 28.21
N VAL A 210 8.21 -18.35 27.28
CA VAL A 210 9.67 -18.53 27.39
C VAL A 210 10.29 -17.62 28.46
N PHE A 211 9.87 -16.35 28.50
CA PHE A 211 10.47 -15.35 29.40
C PHE A 211 9.75 -15.23 30.75
N MET A 212 8.41 -15.30 30.74
CA MET A 212 7.60 -15.07 31.93
C MET A 212 7.25 -16.36 32.65
N LYS A 213 7.49 -17.54 32.03
CA LYS A 213 7.13 -18.86 32.54
C LYS A 213 5.64 -18.99 32.89
N ILE A 214 4.78 -18.23 32.22
CA ILE A 214 3.33 -18.32 32.34
C ILE A 214 2.88 -19.60 31.62
N PRO A 215 2.03 -20.43 32.26
CA PRO A 215 1.48 -21.61 31.59
C PRO A 215 0.74 -21.19 30.30
N PRO A 216 0.99 -21.81 29.14
CA PRO A 216 0.39 -21.40 27.87
C PRO A 216 -1.15 -21.43 27.90
N VAL A 217 -1.73 -22.37 28.65
CA VAL A 217 -3.19 -22.46 28.80
C VAL A 217 -3.74 -21.20 29.49
N ALA A 218 -3.12 -20.75 30.56
CA ALA A 218 -3.55 -19.55 31.29
C ALA A 218 -3.43 -18.28 30.42
N PHE A 219 -2.40 -18.21 29.57
CA PHE A 219 -2.22 -17.10 28.64
C PHE A 219 -3.33 -17.09 27.56
N PHE A 220 -3.63 -18.22 26.96
CA PHE A 220 -4.70 -18.35 25.98
C PHE A 220 -6.08 -18.06 26.56
N ASP A 221 -6.38 -18.53 27.76
CA ASP A 221 -7.65 -18.26 28.45
C ASP A 221 -7.86 -16.76 28.66
N GLN A 222 -6.78 -16.03 28.99
CA GLN A 222 -6.84 -14.59 29.15
C GLN A 222 -6.98 -13.84 27.84
N VAL A 223 -6.27 -14.27 26.78
CA VAL A 223 -6.45 -13.70 25.42
C VAL A 223 -7.89 -13.89 24.96
N LEU A 224 -8.44 -15.08 25.14
CA LEU A 224 -9.84 -15.36 24.78
C LEU A 224 -10.81 -14.53 25.62
N SER A 225 -10.62 -14.45 26.93
CA SER A 225 -11.46 -13.63 27.80
C SER A 225 -11.40 -12.15 27.44
N ALA A 226 -10.23 -11.62 27.08
CA ALA A 226 -10.07 -10.24 26.65
C ALA A 226 -10.81 -9.92 25.35
N LEU A 227 -10.82 -10.84 24.38
CA LEU A 227 -11.51 -10.70 23.12
C LEU A 227 -13.04 -10.81 23.28
N PHE A 228 -13.53 -11.80 24.05
CA PHE A 228 -14.97 -12.05 24.24
C PHE A 228 -15.62 -11.08 25.25
N LEU A 229 -14.98 -10.71 26.34
CA LEU A 229 -15.54 -9.80 27.35
C LEU A 229 -15.86 -8.41 26.81
N LYS A 230 -15.12 -7.96 25.81
CA LYS A 230 -15.33 -6.63 25.25
C LYS A 230 -16.51 -6.56 24.29
N ASP A 231 -16.78 -7.61 23.55
CA ASP A 231 -17.98 -7.69 22.69
C ASP A 231 -19.26 -7.68 23.53
N ILE A 232 -19.27 -8.41 24.66
CA ILE A 232 -20.40 -8.42 25.61
C ILE A 232 -20.54 -7.08 26.36
N ALA A 233 -19.42 -6.42 26.70
CA ALA A 233 -19.48 -5.13 27.39
C ALA A 233 -19.90 -3.97 26.47
N THR A 234 -19.64 -4.06 25.17
CA THR A 234 -20.08 -3.07 24.19
C THR A 234 -21.57 -3.24 23.88
N ASP A 235 -22.05 -4.49 23.82
CA ASP A 235 -23.49 -4.78 23.60
C ASP A 235 -24.35 -4.35 24.80
N ARG A 236 -23.82 -4.40 26.04
CA ARG A 236 -24.54 -3.94 27.24
C ARG A 236 -24.67 -2.42 27.35
N LYS A 237 -23.82 -1.63 26.71
CA LYS A 237 -23.88 -0.15 26.71
C LYS A 237 -24.84 0.41 25.66
N SER A 238 -25.28 -0.40 24.71
CA SER A 238 -26.27 0.01 23.70
C SER A 238 -27.72 -0.22 24.13
N VAL A 239 -27.97 -0.73 25.35
CA VAL A 239 -29.33 -1.08 25.87
C VAL A 239 -29.69 -0.24 27.10
N VAL A 240 -28.99 0.88 27.40
CA VAL A 240 -29.39 1.83 28.46
C VAL A 240 -29.56 3.21 27.88
#